data_00ce44040b3cbbe7ac8480b1cda9b52e
#
_entry.id   00ce44040b3cbbe7ac8480b1cda9b52e
#
_cell.length_a   1.000
_cell.length_b   1.000
_cell.length_c   1.000
_cell.angle_alpha   90.00
_cell.angle_beta   90.00
_cell.angle_gamma   90.00
#
_symmetry.space_group_name_H-M   'P 1'
#
loop_
_entity.id
_entity.type
_entity.pdbx_description
1 polymer ?
#
loop_
_entity_poly.entity_id
_entity_poly.type
_entity_poly.pdbx_seq_one_letter_code
_entity_poly.pdbx_strand_id
1 'polypeptide(L)'
;MPDDASWRRDVYLSLDLTKDANAVLYYPTTPQADGRQNLFTFIFKMLLRGELKAYDYKLDGNEDFSAKNQVKVRDIMDRYHIFYESKGDMVRVNDADIPSEEVKLFYVKVSRYYDQHTATFRTAVTALCPVLKRGDDDFGGTDSQYPMFWVKYSDIAPRLSKLMLMSSNVNNAAAMSADDYFMTASYEGKIYKTVNLQDRLLANYCHSDEELAKEQRRIDKEMKDFQDRVFGHDSVAEAKAAAAKAMADSIAAAEKASKRTVSRRPTTGRRTTVSKTSSAKSASRPKKTKTPKVKASSSRSR
;
A
#
# COMPACT_ATOMS: atom_id res chain seq x y z
N MET A 1 -4.48 9.60 -21.40
CA MET A 1 -3.17 10.06 -20.95
C MET A 1 -2.58 10.84 -22.09
N PRO A 2 -2.10 12.07 -21.92
CA PRO A 2 -1.53 12.87 -23.01
C PRO A 2 -0.21 12.23 -23.46
N ASP A 3 0.00 12.13 -24.77
CA ASP A 3 1.22 11.56 -25.36
C ASP A 3 2.40 12.55 -25.29
N ASP A 4 2.12 13.81 -25.00
CA ASP A 4 3.04 14.95 -24.93
C ASP A 4 3.47 15.34 -23.49
N ALA A 5 3.27 14.45 -22.53
CA ALA A 5 3.68 14.71 -21.14
C ALA A 5 5.19 14.97 -21.06
N SER A 6 5.59 16.17 -20.63
CA SER A 6 6.99 16.57 -20.50
C SER A 6 7.77 15.77 -19.45
N TRP A 7 7.07 15.19 -18.50
CA TRP A 7 7.61 14.28 -17.52
C TRP A 7 6.63 13.13 -17.26
N ARG A 8 7.16 11.91 -17.27
CA ARG A 8 6.40 10.70 -17.00
C ARG A 8 7.30 9.68 -16.31
N ARG A 9 6.77 9.01 -15.32
CA ARG A 9 7.41 7.86 -14.68
C ARG A 9 6.40 6.74 -14.49
N ASP A 10 6.70 5.59 -15.08
CA ASP A 10 5.89 4.39 -14.96
C ASP A 10 6.42 3.53 -13.79
N VAL A 11 5.51 3.12 -12.92
CA VAL A 11 5.78 2.35 -11.72
C VAL A 11 4.85 1.15 -11.69
N TYR A 12 5.38 0.00 -11.31
CA TYR A 12 4.60 -1.21 -11.12
C TYR A 12 4.47 -1.49 -9.62
N LEU A 13 3.24 -1.58 -9.17
CA LEU A 13 2.86 -1.79 -7.78
C LEU A 13 2.33 -3.21 -7.58
N SER A 14 2.71 -3.82 -6.49
CA SER A 14 2.08 -5.03 -5.98
C SER A 14 1.09 -4.65 -4.89
N LEU A 15 -0.21 -4.83 -5.15
CA LEU A 15 -1.30 -4.57 -4.22
C LEU A 15 -1.68 -5.88 -3.53
N ASP A 16 -1.47 -5.93 -2.23
CA ASP A 16 -1.91 -7.03 -1.39
C ASP A 16 -3.36 -6.80 -0.97
N LEU A 17 -4.26 -7.65 -1.46
CA LEU A 17 -5.70 -7.54 -1.23
C LEU A 17 -6.12 -7.98 0.17
N THR A 18 -5.24 -8.67 0.90
CA THR A 18 -5.53 -9.09 2.29
C THR A 18 -5.39 -7.95 3.29
N LYS A 19 -4.79 -6.82 2.87
CA LYS A 19 -4.66 -5.62 3.69
C LYS A 19 -5.92 -4.79 3.69
N ASP A 20 -6.22 -4.18 4.83
CA ASP A 20 -7.44 -3.41 5.06
C ASP A 20 -7.72 -2.35 3.98
N ALA A 21 -6.71 -1.62 3.53
CA ALA A 21 -6.87 -0.60 2.50
C ALA A 21 -7.37 -1.17 1.16
N ASN A 22 -6.93 -2.40 0.80
CA ASN A 22 -7.26 -3.04 -0.47
C ASN A 22 -8.36 -4.13 -0.33
N ALA A 23 -8.77 -4.46 0.88
CA ALA A 23 -9.75 -5.52 1.16
C ALA A 23 -11.08 -5.31 0.44
N VAL A 24 -11.42 -4.07 0.13
CA VAL A 24 -12.62 -3.70 -0.64
C VAL A 24 -12.62 -4.26 -2.07
N LEU A 25 -11.44 -4.55 -2.62
CA LEU A 25 -11.30 -5.19 -3.93
C LEU A 25 -11.39 -6.71 -3.87
N TYR A 26 -11.11 -7.29 -2.68
CA TYR A 26 -11.09 -8.73 -2.46
C TYR A 26 -12.44 -9.30 -2.07
N TYR A 27 -13.19 -8.60 -1.23
CA TYR A 27 -14.49 -9.05 -0.75
C TYR A 27 -15.66 -8.50 -1.60
N PRO A 28 -16.69 -9.33 -1.80
CA PRO A 28 -16.87 -10.71 -1.38
C PRO A 28 -16.12 -11.71 -2.27
N THR A 29 -15.55 -12.77 -1.70
CA THR A 29 -14.84 -13.81 -2.46
C THR A 29 -15.80 -14.67 -3.29
N THR A 30 -17.03 -14.84 -2.81
CA THR A 30 -18.11 -15.50 -3.55
C THR A 30 -19.14 -14.47 -4.00
N PRO A 31 -19.60 -14.51 -5.27
CA PRO A 31 -20.63 -13.61 -5.75
C PRO A 31 -21.90 -13.69 -4.90
N GLN A 32 -22.42 -12.53 -4.51
CA GLN A 32 -23.62 -12.41 -3.69
C GLN A 32 -24.87 -12.35 -4.56
N ALA A 33 -26.02 -12.73 -3.99
CA ALA A 33 -27.31 -12.69 -4.67
C ALA A 33 -27.74 -11.27 -5.08
N ASP A 34 -27.21 -10.24 -4.41
CA ASP A 34 -27.43 -8.82 -4.72
C ASP A 34 -26.53 -8.30 -5.86
N GLY A 35 -25.73 -9.18 -6.48
CA GLY A 35 -24.83 -8.84 -7.58
C GLY A 35 -23.46 -8.32 -7.16
N ARG A 36 -23.18 -8.19 -5.87
CA ARG A 36 -21.85 -7.82 -5.38
C ARG A 36 -20.85 -8.95 -5.68
N GLN A 37 -19.71 -8.58 -6.18
CA GLN A 37 -18.59 -9.47 -6.51
C GLN A 37 -17.28 -8.73 -6.40
N ASN A 38 -16.18 -9.47 -6.20
CA ASN A 38 -14.86 -8.88 -6.14
C ASN A 38 -14.33 -8.47 -7.51
N LEU A 39 -13.23 -7.71 -7.50
CA LEU A 39 -12.61 -7.20 -8.73
C LEU A 39 -12.19 -8.31 -9.68
N PHE A 40 -11.59 -9.41 -9.16
CA PHE A 40 -11.14 -10.51 -10.01
C PHE A 40 -12.31 -11.22 -10.70
N THR A 41 -13.34 -11.59 -9.95
CA THR A 41 -14.53 -12.23 -10.50
C THR A 41 -15.18 -11.34 -11.58
N PHE A 42 -15.24 -10.05 -11.35
CA PHE A 42 -15.77 -9.08 -12.30
C PHE A 42 -14.96 -9.08 -13.61
N ILE A 43 -13.63 -8.97 -13.52
CA ILE A 43 -12.74 -9.01 -14.69
C ILE A 43 -12.85 -10.34 -15.43
N PHE A 44 -12.85 -11.45 -14.70
CA PHE A 44 -12.90 -12.79 -15.27
C PHE A 44 -14.21 -13.07 -16.01
N LYS A 45 -15.35 -12.64 -15.45
CA LYS A 45 -16.65 -12.73 -16.11
C LYS A 45 -16.72 -11.88 -17.39
N MET A 46 -16.05 -10.73 -17.43
CA MET A 46 -15.94 -9.94 -18.66
C MET A 46 -15.10 -10.63 -19.74
N LEU A 47 -14.01 -11.32 -19.33
CA LEU A 47 -13.22 -12.13 -20.25
C LEU A 47 -14.03 -13.29 -20.82
N LEU A 48 -14.78 -14.00 -19.99
CA LEU A 48 -15.65 -15.12 -20.40
C LEU A 48 -16.71 -14.68 -21.43
N ARG A 49 -17.22 -13.44 -21.31
CA ARG A 49 -18.19 -12.87 -22.28
C ARG A 49 -17.53 -12.33 -23.53
N GLY A 50 -16.19 -12.37 -23.63
CA GLY A 50 -15.45 -11.78 -24.75
C GLY A 50 -15.46 -10.25 -24.80
N GLU A 51 -15.84 -9.60 -23.71
CA GLU A 51 -15.96 -8.15 -23.60
C GLU A 51 -14.63 -7.45 -23.29
N LEU A 52 -13.64 -8.23 -22.88
CA LEU A 52 -12.31 -7.77 -22.48
C LEU A 52 -11.24 -8.65 -23.13
N LYS A 53 -10.09 -8.05 -23.47
CA LYS A 53 -8.94 -8.76 -23.99
C LYS A 53 -7.91 -8.96 -22.89
N ALA A 54 -7.41 -10.19 -22.78
CA ALA A 54 -6.29 -10.54 -21.91
C ALA A 54 -4.99 -10.62 -22.72
N TYR A 55 -3.89 -10.23 -22.10
CA TYR A 55 -2.55 -10.28 -22.67
C TYR A 55 -1.63 -11.07 -21.76
N ASP A 56 -0.73 -11.83 -22.34
CA ASP A 56 0.14 -12.73 -21.59
C ASP A 56 1.08 -11.96 -20.64
N TYR A 57 1.32 -12.55 -19.47
CA TYR A 57 2.29 -12.04 -18.55
C TYR A 57 3.68 -12.54 -18.93
N LYS A 58 4.62 -11.62 -19.15
CA LYS A 58 6.00 -11.94 -19.46
C LYS A 58 6.86 -11.97 -18.19
N LEU A 59 7.87 -12.83 -18.16
CA LEU A 59 8.78 -12.98 -17.02
C LEU A 59 9.59 -11.71 -16.70
N ASP A 60 9.73 -10.80 -17.66
CA ASP A 60 10.32 -9.47 -17.45
C ASP A 60 9.40 -8.51 -16.67
N GLY A 61 8.16 -8.93 -16.43
CA GLY A 61 7.15 -8.14 -15.73
C GLY A 61 6.59 -6.98 -16.54
N ASN A 62 6.91 -6.88 -17.84
CA ASN A 62 6.36 -5.86 -18.73
C ASN A 62 5.03 -6.30 -19.30
N GLU A 63 4.15 -5.33 -19.48
CA GLU A 63 2.95 -5.52 -20.28
C GLU A 63 3.27 -5.35 -21.77
N ASP A 64 2.70 -6.20 -22.59
CA ASP A 64 2.75 -6.06 -24.04
C ASP A 64 1.34 -6.26 -24.59
N PHE A 65 0.74 -5.15 -24.99
CA PHE A 65 -0.64 -5.11 -25.53
C PHE A 65 -0.72 -5.30 -27.04
N SER A 66 0.34 -5.88 -27.65
CA SER A 66 0.30 -6.23 -29.05
C SER A 66 -0.67 -7.39 -29.31
N ALA A 67 -1.22 -7.47 -30.52
CA ALA A 67 -2.12 -8.56 -30.90
C ALA A 67 -1.47 -9.95 -30.80
N LYS A 68 -0.14 -10.02 -30.88
CA LYS A 68 0.62 -11.28 -30.77
C LYS A 68 0.60 -11.88 -29.37
N ASN A 69 0.47 -11.02 -28.34
CA ASN A 69 0.46 -11.44 -26.93
C ASN A 69 -0.95 -11.54 -26.35
N GLN A 70 -1.98 -11.40 -27.18
CA GLN A 70 -3.35 -11.64 -26.76
C GLN A 70 -3.55 -13.11 -26.45
N VAL A 71 -4.05 -13.42 -25.25
CA VAL A 71 -4.30 -14.79 -24.78
C VAL A 71 -5.80 -15.07 -24.84
N LYS A 72 -6.16 -16.28 -25.26
CA LYS A 72 -7.55 -16.73 -25.23
C LYS A 72 -7.92 -17.16 -23.80
N VAL A 73 -9.18 -16.96 -23.45
CA VAL A 73 -9.68 -17.31 -22.12
C VAL A 73 -9.50 -18.82 -21.83
N ARG A 74 -9.64 -19.68 -22.83
CA ARG A 74 -9.42 -21.13 -22.69
C ARG A 74 -7.99 -21.43 -22.25
N ASP A 75 -6.99 -20.79 -22.89
CA ASP A 75 -5.58 -21.00 -22.58
C ASP A 75 -5.26 -20.56 -21.14
N ILE A 76 -5.95 -19.53 -20.65
CA ILE A 76 -5.84 -19.09 -19.25
C ILE A 76 -6.43 -20.14 -18.32
N MET A 77 -7.62 -20.66 -18.60
CA MET A 77 -8.27 -21.66 -17.76
C MET A 77 -7.48 -22.97 -17.71
N ASP A 78 -6.98 -23.43 -18.85
CA ASP A 78 -6.14 -24.64 -18.93
C ASP A 78 -4.81 -24.45 -18.15
N ARG A 79 -4.16 -23.29 -18.28
CA ARG A 79 -2.89 -22.96 -17.60
C ARG A 79 -3.01 -22.93 -16.09
N TYR A 80 -4.13 -22.43 -15.57
CA TYR A 80 -4.37 -22.27 -14.13
C TYR A 80 -5.30 -23.33 -13.53
N HIS A 81 -5.65 -24.37 -14.33
CA HIS A 81 -6.50 -25.49 -13.92
C HIS A 81 -7.88 -25.04 -13.41
N ILE A 82 -8.47 -24.05 -14.08
CA ILE A 82 -9.84 -23.60 -13.78
C ILE A 82 -10.80 -24.51 -14.52
N PHE A 83 -11.71 -25.16 -13.78
CA PHE A 83 -12.70 -26.05 -14.40
C PHE A 83 -13.71 -25.27 -15.23
N TYR A 84 -14.01 -25.75 -16.43
CA TYR A 84 -15.01 -25.17 -17.32
C TYR A 84 -15.73 -26.22 -18.15
N GLU A 85 -16.97 -25.94 -18.49
CA GLU A 85 -17.75 -26.72 -19.44
C GLU A 85 -17.65 -26.08 -20.84
N SER A 86 -17.34 -26.87 -21.85
CA SER A 86 -17.24 -26.43 -23.24
C SER A 86 -18.40 -27.02 -24.06
N LYS A 87 -19.18 -26.15 -24.70
CA LYS A 87 -20.20 -26.56 -25.67
C LYS A 87 -19.93 -25.82 -26.99
N GLY A 88 -19.16 -26.46 -27.87
CA GLY A 88 -18.65 -25.80 -29.10
C GLY A 88 -17.70 -24.67 -28.76
N ASP A 89 -17.97 -23.48 -29.30
CA ASP A 89 -17.15 -22.30 -29.01
C ASP A 89 -17.50 -21.59 -27.70
N MET A 90 -18.66 -21.92 -27.12
CA MET A 90 -19.06 -21.33 -25.85
C MET A 90 -18.41 -22.06 -24.67
N VAL A 91 -17.87 -21.26 -23.76
CA VAL A 91 -17.27 -21.70 -22.51
C VAL A 91 -18.13 -21.21 -21.36
N ARG A 92 -18.45 -22.11 -20.44
CA ARG A 92 -19.19 -21.80 -19.23
C ARG A 92 -18.36 -22.21 -18.02
N VAL A 93 -18.18 -21.29 -17.11
CA VAL A 93 -17.53 -21.52 -15.81
C VAL A 93 -18.59 -21.31 -14.73
N ASN A 94 -18.65 -22.21 -13.75
CA ASN A 94 -19.49 -21.99 -12.59
C ASN A 94 -18.83 -20.96 -11.66
N ASP A 95 -19.61 -20.14 -10.97
CA ASP A 95 -19.09 -19.13 -10.04
C ASP A 95 -18.23 -19.76 -8.92
N ALA A 96 -18.50 -21.01 -8.54
CA ALA A 96 -17.71 -21.74 -7.56
C ALA A 96 -16.31 -22.17 -8.08
N ASP A 97 -16.16 -22.30 -9.40
CA ASP A 97 -14.90 -22.74 -10.02
C ASP A 97 -13.96 -21.54 -10.33
N ILE A 98 -14.45 -20.30 -10.17
CA ILE A 98 -13.63 -19.11 -10.32
C ILE A 98 -12.73 -18.97 -9.09
N PRO A 99 -11.38 -18.96 -9.23
CA PRO A 99 -10.44 -18.96 -8.11
C PRO A 99 -10.33 -17.60 -7.42
N SER A 100 -11.46 -17.02 -7.02
CA SER A 100 -11.55 -15.66 -6.44
C SER A 100 -10.84 -15.57 -5.10
N GLU A 101 -10.81 -16.64 -4.32
CA GLU A 101 -10.15 -16.72 -3.01
C GLU A 101 -8.63 -16.85 -3.13
N GLU A 102 -8.14 -17.39 -4.26
CA GLU A 102 -6.71 -17.56 -4.51
C GLU A 102 -6.06 -16.28 -5.04
N VAL A 103 -6.84 -15.36 -5.64
CA VAL A 103 -6.32 -14.09 -6.15
C VAL A 103 -6.20 -13.10 -5.01
N LYS A 104 -5.08 -13.15 -4.31
CA LYS A 104 -4.77 -12.31 -3.15
C LYS A 104 -3.89 -11.10 -3.48
N LEU A 105 -3.41 -11.00 -4.72
CA LEU A 105 -2.54 -9.91 -5.18
C LEU A 105 -3.01 -9.38 -6.53
N PHE A 106 -2.77 -8.09 -6.76
CA PHE A 106 -2.82 -7.48 -8.09
C PHE A 106 -1.52 -6.76 -8.38
N TYR A 107 -0.98 -6.97 -9.58
CA TYR A 107 0.04 -6.07 -10.10
C TYR A 107 -0.67 -4.96 -10.87
N VAL A 108 -0.28 -3.74 -10.58
CA VAL A 108 -0.88 -2.55 -11.15
C VAL A 108 0.21 -1.69 -11.75
N LYS A 109 0.11 -1.41 -13.05
CA LYS A 109 0.97 -0.41 -13.67
C LYS A 109 0.34 0.96 -13.52
N VAL A 110 1.10 1.88 -12.96
CA VAL A 110 0.71 3.25 -12.70
C VAL A 110 1.67 4.18 -13.41
N SER A 111 1.14 5.12 -14.17
CA SER A 111 1.90 6.20 -14.77
C SER A 111 1.67 7.48 -13.97
N ARG A 112 2.74 8.04 -13.43
CA ARG A 112 2.74 9.39 -12.86
C ARG A 112 3.29 10.34 -13.89
N TYR A 113 2.56 11.39 -14.21
CA TYR A 113 2.93 12.34 -15.26
C TYR A 113 2.54 13.77 -14.91
N TYR A 114 3.26 14.70 -15.49
CA TYR A 114 2.94 16.11 -15.39
C TYR A 114 2.13 16.53 -16.61
N ASP A 115 0.91 17.00 -16.35
CA ASP A 115 0.00 17.53 -17.38
C ASP A 115 0.27 19.03 -17.53
N GLN A 116 0.87 19.42 -18.65
CA GLN A 116 1.22 20.82 -18.92
C GLN A 116 0.00 21.71 -19.12
N HIS A 117 -1.10 21.18 -19.65
CA HIS A 117 -2.31 21.96 -19.89
C HIS A 117 -3.00 22.38 -18.59
N THR A 118 -3.01 21.49 -17.62
CA THR A 118 -3.63 21.75 -16.31
C THR A 118 -2.61 22.17 -15.25
N ALA A 119 -1.31 22.17 -15.59
CA ALA A 119 -0.20 22.40 -14.67
C ALA A 119 -0.28 21.55 -13.40
N THR A 120 -0.72 20.29 -13.53
CA THR A 120 -0.92 19.39 -12.39
C THR A 120 -0.21 18.06 -12.57
N PHE A 121 0.22 17.47 -11.46
CA PHE A 121 0.63 16.07 -11.44
C PHE A 121 -0.58 15.17 -11.37
N ARG A 122 -0.58 14.18 -12.24
CA ARG A 122 -1.64 13.17 -12.28
C ARG A 122 -1.06 11.77 -12.15
N THR A 123 -1.86 10.91 -11.55
CA THR A 123 -1.59 9.48 -11.44
C THR A 123 -2.67 8.74 -12.24
N ALA A 124 -2.28 7.91 -13.17
CA ALA A 124 -3.20 7.11 -13.97
C ALA A 124 -2.82 5.63 -13.91
N VAL A 125 -3.77 4.80 -13.57
CA VAL A 125 -3.64 3.34 -13.73
C VAL A 125 -3.74 3.02 -15.21
N THR A 126 -2.80 2.23 -15.73
CA THR A 126 -2.74 1.87 -17.15
C THR A 126 -3.00 0.39 -17.41
N ALA A 127 -2.64 -0.47 -16.47
CA ALA A 127 -2.83 -1.91 -16.58
C ALA A 127 -3.05 -2.56 -15.22
N LEU A 128 -3.80 -3.66 -15.23
CA LEU A 128 -4.03 -4.53 -14.08
C LEU A 128 -3.65 -5.97 -14.43
N CYS A 129 -3.05 -6.68 -13.49
CA CYS A 129 -2.75 -8.10 -13.63
C CYS A 129 -3.13 -8.81 -12.31
N PRO A 130 -4.13 -9.70 -12.31
CA PRO A 130 -4.42 -10.55 -11.17
C PRO A 130 -3.29 -11.57 -10.96
N VAL A 131 -2.97 -11.85 -9.71
CA VAL A 131 -1.94 -12.80 -9.31
C VAL A 131 -2.54 -13.83 -8.38
N LEU A 132 -2.50 -15.09 -8.78
CA LEU A 132 -2.85 -16.22 -7.93
C LEU A 132 -1.77 -16.43 -6.87
N LYS A 133 -2.20 -16.72 -5.66
CA LYS A 133 -1.32 -17.05 -4.56
C LYS A 133 -1.71 -18.44 -4.04
N ARG A 134 -0.90 -19.44 -4.36
CA ARG A 134 -1.09 -20.82 -3.91
C ARG A 134 0.02 -21.18 -2.92
N GLY A 135 -0.39 -21.59 -1.72
CA GLY A 135 0.52 -22.13 -0.72
C GLY A 135 0.82 -23.59 -1.02
N ASP A 136 2.06 -23.98 -0.78
CA ASP A 136 2.44 -25.38 -0.73
C ASP A 136 2.28 -25.80 0.75
N ASP A 137 1.04 -26.16 1.12
CA ASP A 137 0.64 -26.41 2.51
C ASP A 137 1.38 -27.61 3.12
N ASP A 138 1.95 -28.51 2.31
CA ASP A 138 2.56 -29.76 2.78
C ASP A 138 4.01 -29.60 3.28
N PHE A 139 4.73 -28.53 2.96
CA PHE A 139 6.15 -28.36 3.31
C PHE A 139 6.54 -27.03 3.94
N GLY A 140 5.59 -26.18 4.36
CA GLY A 140 5.92 -24.90 5.00
C GLY A 140 6.65 -23.92 4.05
N GLY A 141 6.46 -24.07 2.75
CA GLY A 141 7.03 -23.23 1.71
C GLY A 141 6.39 -21.84 1.67
N THR A 142 7.12 -20.87 1.15
CA THR A 142 6.58 -19.53 0.87
C THR A 142 5.53 -19.63 -0.23
N ASP A 143 4.38 -18.99 -0.03
CA ASP A 143 3.32 -18.91 -1.04
C ASP A 143 3.89 -18.54 -2.42
N SER A 144 3.67 -19.39 -3.39
CA SER A 144 4.08 -19.14 -4.77
C SER A 144 3.09 -18.18 -5.45
N GLN A 145 3.64 -17.20 -6.17
CA GLN A 145 2.85 -16.17 -6.86
C GLN A 145 2.82 -16.47 -8.35
N TYR A 146 1.63 -16.56 -8.90
CA TYR A 146 1.40 -16.86 -10.31
C TYR A 146 0.65 -15.70 -10.98
N PRO A 147 1.36 -14.73 -11.60
CA PRO A 147 0.72 -13.68 -12.39
C PRO A 147 -0.03 -14.29 -13.57
N MET A 148 -1.30 -13.90 -13.75
CA MET A 148 -2.15 -14.57 -14.73
C MET A 148 -2.07 -13.94 -16.12
N PHE A 149 -2.50 -12.70 -16.23
CA PHE A 149 -2.59 -11.96 -17.48
C PHE A 149 -2.71 -10.46 -17.23
N TRP A 150 -2.30 -9.67 -18.21
CA TRP A 150 -2.52 -8.24 -18.19
C TRP A 150 -3.85 -7.87 -18.85
N VAL A 151 -4.52 -6.85 -18.31
CA VAL A 151 -5.66 -6.17 -18.94
C VAL A 151 -5.38 -4.67 -19.01
N LYS A 152 -5.80 -4.04 -20.11
CA LYS A 152 -5.73 -2.58 -20.24
C LYS A 152 -6.76 -1.93 -19.34
N TYR A 153 -6.35 -0.95 -18.57
CA TYR A 153 -7.27 -0.22 -17.71
C TYR A 153 -8.31 0.57 -18.53
N SER A 154 -7.92 1.14 -19.67
CA SER A 154 -8.84 1.86 -20.57
C SER A 154 -10.04 1.02 -21.02
N ASP A 155 -9.85 -0.28 -21.20
CA ASP A 155 -10.88 -1.18 -21.70
C ASP A 155 -11.88 -1.59 -20.62
N ILE A 156 -11.43 -1.53 -19.35
CA ILE A 156 -12.23 -1.96 -18.20
C ILE A 156 -12.83 -0.77 -17.43
N ALA A 157 -12.22 0.42 -17.43
CA ALA A 157 -12.64 1.59 -16.67
C ALA A 157 -14.14 1.95 -16.83
N PRO A 158 -14.74 1.97 -18.04
CA PRO A 158 -16.16 2.30 -18.19
C PRO A 158 -17.11 1.33 -17.51
N ARG A 159 -16.61 0.13 -17.15
CA ARG A 159 -17.37 -0.92 -16.46
C ARG A 159 -17.06 -0.97 -14.99
N LEU A 160 -15.82 -0.63 -14.59
CA LEU A 160 -15.43 -0.46 -13.19
C LEU A 160 -16.24 0.66 -12.51
N SER A 161 -16.68 1.67 -13.27
CA SER A 161 -17.59 2.71 -12.75
C SER A 161 -18.95 2.17 -12.29
N LYS A 162 -19.34 0.97 -12.76
CA LYS A 162 -20.58 0.28 -12.35
C LYS A 162 -20.37 -0.73 -11.23
N LEU A 163 -19.13 -1.12 -10.95
CA LEU A 163 -18.80 -2.01 -9.86
C LEU A 163 -18.70 -1.20 -8.56
N MET A 164 -19.72 -1.32 -7.73
CA MET A 164 -19.75 -0.63 -6.45
C MET A 164 -19.00 -1.43 -5.39
N LEU A 165 -18.07 -0.78 -4.74
CA LEU A 165 -17.29 -1.29 -3.63
C LEU A 165 -17.84 -0.71 -2.32
N MET A 166 -17.89 -1.54 -1.29
CA MET A 166 -18.26 -1.09 0.05
C MET A 166 -17.00 -0.51 0.72
N SER A 167 -16.92 0.81 0.79
CA SER A 167 -15.71 1.51 1.25
C SER A 167 -15.53 1.56 2.77
N SER A 168 -16.51 1.05 3.54
CA SER A 168 -16.45 1.07 5.01
C SER A 168 -17.15 -0.13 5.61
N ASN A 169 -16.49 -0.74 6.58
CA ASN A 169 -17.09 -1.80 7.41
C ASN A 169 -18.06 -1.27 8.49
N VAL A 170 -18.02 0.03 8.76
CA VAL A 170 -18.83 0.69 9.79
C VAL A 170 -20.05 1.38 9.19
N ASN A 171 -19.92 1.89 7.97
CA ASN A 171 -20.98 2.61 7.27
C ASN A 171 -21.31 1.91 5.94
N ASN A 172 -22.35 1.12 5.93
CA ASN A 172 -22.77 0.35 4.74
C ASN A 172 -23.34 1.24 3.61
N ALA A 173 -23.67 2.51 3.90
CA ALA A 173 -24.07 3.48 2.89
C ALA A 173 -22.86 4.12 2.18
N ALA A 174 -21.65 3.92 2.71
CA ALA A 174 -20.43 4.42 2.07
C ALA A 174 -20.03 3.46 0.94
N ALA A 175 -20.44 3.79 -0.27
CA ALA A 175 -20.10 3.07 -1.48
C ALA A 175 -19.31 4.00 -2.42
N MET A 176 -18.28 3.42 -3.06
CA MET A 176 -17.54 4.11 -4.12
C MET A 176 -17.44 3.17 -5.31
N SER A 177 -17.32 3.70 -6.52
CA SER A 177 -17.06 2.83 -7.67
C SER A 177 -15.63 2.30 -7.66
N ALA A 178 -15.41 1.14 -8.26
CA ALA A 178 -14.06 0.61 -8.41
C ALA A 178 -13.18 1.53 -9.27
N ASP A 179 -13.77 2.25 -10.23
CA ASP A 179 -13.04 3.25 -11.02
C ASP A 179 -12.60 4.44 -10.16
N ASP A 180 -13.50 5.00 -9.32
CA ASP A 180 -13.16 6.07 -8.39
C ASP A 180 -12.05 5.64 -7.43
N TYR A 181 -12.09 4.40 -6.94
CA TYR A 181 -11.06 3.85 -6.07
C TYR A 181 -9.66 3.90 -6.72
N PHE A 182 -9.56 3.54 -8.00
CA PHE A 182 -8.30 3.63 -8.73
C PHE A 182 -7.94 5.06 -9.13
N MET A 183 -8.91 5.88 -9.51
CA MET A 183 -8.69 7.29 -9.90
C MET A 183 -8.23 8.16 -8.74
N THR A 184 -8.74 7.92 -7.54
CA THR A 184 -8.34 8.63 -6.31
C THR A 184 -7.07 8.07 -5.68
N ALA A 185 -6.49 7.00 -6.28
CA ALA A 185 -5.33 6.30 -5.74
C ALA A 185 -5.50 5.87 -4.27
N SER A 186 -6.71 5.40 -3.92
CA SER A 186 -7.05 4.95 -2.56
C SER A 186 -6.43 3.59 -2.19
N TYR A 187 -5.66 2.99 -3.09
CA TYR A 187 -4.97 1.72 -2.90
C TYR A 187 -3.61 1.89 -2.24
N GLU A 188 -3.20 0.88 -1.49
CA GLU A 188 -1.84 0.76 -0.96
C GLU A 188 -1.08 -0.35 -1.67
N GLY A 189 0.08 -0.02 -2.24
CA GLY A 189 0.90 -0.97 -2.97
C GLY A 189 2.38 -0.78 -2.74
N LYS A 190 3.14 -1.87 -2.86
CA LYS A 190 4.60 -1.84 -2.82
C LYS A 190 5.14 -1.77 -4.25
N ILE A 191 6.10 -0.89 -4.50
CA ILE A 191 6.79 -0.82 -5.79
C ILE A 191 7.65 -2.07 -5.94
N TYR A 192 7.45 -2.85 -7.01
CA TYR A 192 8.29 -4.00 -7.32
C TYR A 192 9.12 -3.79 -8.60
N LYS A 193 8.73 -2.83 -9.44
CA LYS A 193 9.45 -2.47 -10.66
C LYS A 193 9.21 -1.01 -11.02
N THR A 194 10.20 -0.38 -11.62
CA THR A 194 10.07 0.89 -12.35
C THR A 194 10.65 0.73 -13.73
N VAL A 195 10.16 1.48 -14.71
CA VAL A 195 10.80 1.54 -16.03
C VAL A 195 12.20 2.15 -15.85
N ASN A 196 13.20 1.35 -16.15
CA ASN A 196 14.61 1.72 -16.08
C ASN A 196 15.35 1.25 -17.34
N LEU A 197 16.52 1.80 -17.62
CA LEU A 197 17.28 1.49 -18.82
C LEU A 197 17.66 0.01 -18.95
N GLN A 198 17.73 -0.72 -17.85
CA GLN A 198 18.09 -2.14 -17.82
C GLN A 198 16.88 -3.06 -17.70
N ASP A 199 15.69 -2.48 -17.58
CA ASP A 199 14.40 -3.18 -17.40
C ASP A 199 14.40 -4.26 -16.31
N ARG A 200 15.06 -3.95 -15.18
CA ARG A 200 15.21 -4.88 -14.06
C ARG A 200 14.10 -4.71 -13.03
N LEU A 201 13.66 -5.83 -12.47
CA LEU A 201 12.85 -5.85 -11.26
C LEU A 201 13.71 -5.42 -10.05
N LEU A 202 13.09 -4.80 -9.05
CA LEU A 202 13.80 -4.42 -7.82
C LEU A 202 14.43 -5.64 -7.14
N ALA A 203 13.73 -6.78 -7.14
CA ALA A 203 14.23 -8.03 -6.58
C ALA A 203 15.52 -8.56 -7.25
N ASN A 204 15.83 -8.13 -8.48
CA ASN A 204 17.03 -8.59 -9.19
C ASN A 204 18.31 -7.91 -8.70
N TYR A 205 18.21 -6.79 -7.98
CA TYR A 205 19.39 -6.07 -7.48
C TYR A 205 19.31 -5.71 -5.99
N CYS A 206 18.15 -5.86 -5.36
CA CYS A 206 17.99 -5.78 -3.92
C CYS A 206 17.95 -7.20 -3.36
N HIS A 207 18.95 -7.55 -2.54
CA HIS A 207 19.10 -8.93 -2.03
C HIS A 207 18.50 -9.13 -0.64
N SER A 208 18.06 -8.05 0.00
CA SER A 208 17.38 -8.10 1.30
C SER A 208 16.11 -7.25 1.30
N ASP A 209 15.18 -7.59 2.19
CA ASP A 209 13.94 -6.84 2.37
C ASP A 209 14.20 -5.39 2.81
N GLU A 210 15.28 -5.15 3.55
CA GLU A 210 15.69 -3.80 3.96
C GLU A 210 16.17 -2.97 2.77
N GLU A 211 16.98 -3.55 1.89
CA GLU A 211 17.44 -2.90 0.66
C GLU A 211 16.26 -2.59 -0.27
N LEU A 212 15.34 -3.54 -0.42
CA LEU A 212 14.13 -3.36 -1.21
C LEU A 212 13.27 -2.22 -0.65
N ALA A 213 13.04 -2.19 0.66
CA ALA A 213 12.28 -1.12 1.30
C ALA A 213 12.98 0.24 1.18
N LYS A 214 14.32 0.28 1.26
CA LYS A 214 15.12 1.50 1.07
C LYS A 214 15.00 2.02 -0.36
N GLU A 215 15.09 1.13 -1.34
CA GLU A 215 14.98 1.48 -2.75
C GLU A 215 13.55 1.98 -3.09
N GLN A 216 12.52 1.33 -2.58
CA GLN A 216 11.14 1.79 -2.71
C GLN A 216 10.97 3.22 -2.19
N ARG A 217 11.48 3.49 -0.99
CA ARG A 217 11.45 4.85 -0.40
C ARG A 217 12.26 5.86 -1.22
N ARG A 218 13.39 5.43 -1.81
CA ARG A 218 14.19 6.30 -2.70
C ARG A 218 13.39 6.70 -3.93
N ILE A 219 12.71 5.73 -4.57
CA ILE A 219 11.88 5.97 -5.75
C ILE A 219 10.71 6.91 -5.41
N ASP A 220 10.01 6.66 -4.31
CA ASP A 220 8.90 7.53 -3.87
C ASP A 220 9.39 8.94 -3.55
N LYS A 221 10.54 9.05 -2.90
CA LYS A 221 11.14 10.35 -2.60
C LYS A 221 11.53 11.10 -3.87
N GLU A 222 12.16 10.44 -4.84
CA GLU A 222 12.52 11.08 -6.12
C GLU A 222 11.29 11.64 -6.85
N MET A 223 10.18 10.89 -6.85
CA MET A 223 8.93 11.34 -7.46
C MET A 223 8.36 12.55 -6.72
N LYS A 224 8.41 12.53 -5.39
CA LYS A 224 7.92 13.63 -4.56
C LYS A 224 8.81 14.87 -4.70
N ASP A 225 10.13 14.70 -4.62
CA ASP A 225 11.09 15.79 -4.80
C ASP A 225 10.98 16.47 -6.18
N PHE A 226 10.61 15.69 -7.21
CA PHE A 226 10.34 16.25 -8.53
C PHE A 226 9.04 17.07 -8.53
N GLN A 227 7.97 16.54 -7.93
CA GLN A 227 6.71 17.25 -7.79
C GLN A 227 6.88 18.57 -7.05
N ASP A 228 7.59 18.54 -5.93
CA ASP A 228 7.85 19.74 -5.10
C ASP A 228 8.65 20.79 -5.87
N ARG A 229 9.64 20.36 -6.69
CA ARG A 229 10.43 21.29 -7.53
C ARG A 229 9.61 21.97 -8.62
N VAL A 230 8.63 21.28 -9.22
CA VAL A 230 7.79 21.85 -10.28
C VAL A 230 6.81 22.89 -9.74
N PHE A 231 6.25 22.64 -8.55
CA PHE A 231 5.34 23.60 -7.91
C PHE A 231 6.07 24.78 -7.26
N GLY A 232 7.39 24.72 -7.20
CA GLY A 232 8.23 25.71 -6.50
C GLY A 232 8.25 25.45 -4.98
N HIS A 233 9.39 25.75 -4.39
CA HIS A 233 9.51 25.71 -2.94
C HIS A 233 8.92 26.99 -2.36
N ASP A 234 8.06 26.85 -1.36
CA ASP A 234 7.67 27.98 -0.52
C ASP A 234 8.88 28.33 0.35
N SER A 235 9.71 29.24 -0.17
CA SER A 235 10.97 29.67 0.46
C SER A 235 10.78 30.14 1.90
N VAL A 236 9.59 30.63 2.23
CA VAL A 236 9.22 31.07 3.59
C VAL A 236 8.97 29.86 4.50
N ALA A 237 8.32 28.83 3.99
CA ALA A 237 8.08 27.60 4.75
C ALA A 237 9.38 26.83 4.99
N GLU A 238 10.26 26.75 4.00
CA GLU A 238 11.59 26.14 4.13
C GLU A 238 12.49 26.92 5.11
N ALA A 239 12.50 28.23 5.02
CA ALA A 239 13.26 29.07 5.97
C ALA A 239 12.75 28.86 7.41
N LYS A 240 11.43 28.75 7.63
CA LYS A 240 10.85 28.42 8.95
C LYS A 240 11.22 27.02 9.41
N ALA A 241 11.17 26.03 8.53
CA ALA A 241 11.53 24.64 8.86
C ALA A 241 13.02 24.51 9.17
N ALA A 242 13.89 25.19 8.40
CA ALA A 242 15.33 25.24 8.65
C ALA A 242 15.66 25.95 9.97
N ALA A 243 14.98 27.06 10.28
CA ALA A 243 15.14 27.77 11.54
C ALA A 243 14.66 26.93 12.74
N ALA A 244 13.53 26.24 12.61
CA ALA A 244 13.03 25.34 13.64
C ALA A 244 13.98 24.15 13.90
N LYS A 245 14.55 23.60 12.82
CA LYS A 245 15.54 22.50 12.93
C LYS A 245 16.83 23.00 13.58
N ALA A 246 17.33 24.16 13.18
CA ALA A 246 18.52 24.75 13.80
C ALA A 246 18.31 25.06 15.29
N MET A 247 17.12 25.51 15.68
CA MET A 247 16.74 25.68 17.10
C MET A 247 16.73 24.35 17.85
N ALA A 248 16.11 23.31 17.28
CA ALA A 248 16.09 21.99 17.90
C ALA A 248 17.49 21.40 18.08
N ASP A 249 18.34 21.53 17.06
CA ASP A 249 19.73 21.07 17.12
C ASP A 249 20.55 21.86 18.15
N SER A 250 20.33 23.18 18.29
CA SER A 250 20.97 24.01 19.31
C SER A 250 20.55 23.65 20.73
N ILE A 251 19.27 23.34 20.95
CA ILE A 251 18.75 22.87 22.25
C ILE A 251 19.36 21.50 22.60
N ALA A 252 19.39 20.57 21.64
CA ALA A 252 19.99 19.27 21.83
C ALA A 252 21.52 19.35 22.12
N ALA A 253 22.22 20.27 21.48
CA ALA A 253 23.64 20.55 21.76
C ALA A 253 23.84 21.14 23.14
N ALA A 254 22.99 22.08 23.59
CA ALA A 254 23.02 22.67 24.90
C ALA A 254 22.75 21.64 26.01
N GLU A 255 21.79 20.73 25.81
CA GLU A 255 21.52 19.62 26.75
C GLU A 255 22.70 18.63 26.84
N LYS A 256 23.35 18.32 25.73
CA LYS A 256 24.56 17.49 25.72
C LYS A 256 25.74 18.18 26.41
N ALA A 257 25.87 19.49 26.29
CA ALA A 257 26.91 20.28 26.96
C ALA A 257 26.68 20.36 28.47
N SER A 258 25.41 20.55 28.91
CA SER A 258 25.05 20.57 30.34
C SER A 258 25.27 19.23 31.03
N LYS A 259 25.00 18.11 30.34
CA LYS A 259 25.28 16.74 30.85
C LYS A 259 26.81 16.47 30.97
N ARG A 260 27.65 17.11 30.17
CA ARG A 260 29.11 16.98 30.23
C ARG A 260 29.75 17.77 31.40
N THR A 261 29.15 18.88 31.80
CA THR A 261 29.66 19.68 32.93
C THR A 261 29.36 19.10 34.29
N VAL A 262 28.32 18.29 34.44
CA VAL A 262 27.96 17.59 35.70
C VAL A 262 28.89 16.40 35.99
N SER A 263 29.62 15.89 34.98
CA SER A 263 30.51 14.71 35.11
C SER A 263 31.96 15.04 35.50
N ARG A 264 32.34 16.34 35.65
CA ARG A 264 33.70 16.72 36.04
C ARG A 264 33.70 17.49 37.36
N ARG A 265 33.51 16.78 38.47
CA ARG A 265 33.85 17.28 39.78
C ARG A 265 35.11 16.55 40.26
N PRO A 266 36.28 17.26 40.49
CA PRO A 266 37.46 16.58 40.99
C PRO A 266 37.29 16.28 42.47
N THR A 267 37.55 15.07 42.82
CA THR A 267 37.77 14.62 44.23
C THR A 267 39.14 15.08 44.65
N THR A 268 39.20 16.14 45.47
CA THR A 268 40.37 16.39 46.32
C THR A 268 39.93 16.23 47.75
N GLY A 269 40.47 15.18 48.40
CA GLY A 269 40.30 14.93 49.80
C GLY A 269 41.00 15.95 50.68
N ARG A 270 40.33 16.34 51.76
CA ARG A 270 41.00 16.74 53.00
C ARG A 270 40.14 16.41 54.20
N ARG A 271 40.73 15.60 55.04
CA ARG A 271 40.27 15.13 56.34
C ARG A 271 40.47 16.27 57.36
N THR A 272 39.44 16.64 58.13
CA THR A 272 39.56 17.08 59.52
C THR A 272 38.20 16.98 60.25
N THR A 273 38.31 16.48 61.39
CA THR A 273 37.58 16.11 62.58
C THR A 273 36.54 17.12 63.14
N VAL A 274 35.46 16.54 63.65
CA VAL A 274 34.72 16.78 64.92
C VAL A 274 33.93 18.08 65.07
N SER A 275 32.63 18.00 65.24
CA SER A 275 31.89 18.09 66.49
C SER A 275 30.36 18.03 66.29
N LYS A 276 29.74 17.39 67.29
CA LYS A 276 28.29 17.21 67.51
C LYS A 276 27.62 18.55 67.75
N THR A 277 26.41 18.77 67.24
CA THR A 277 25.28 19.16 68.07
C THR A 277 23.94 19.01 67.36
N SER A 278 23.02 18.61 68.14
CA SER A 278 21.61 18.24 67.97
C SER A 278 20.70 19.37 67.48
N SER A 279 19.62 19.02 66.76
CA SER A 279 18.20 19.22 67.04
C SER A 279 17.40 19.34 65.74
N ALA A 280 16.58 18.40 65.46
CA ALA A 280 15.14 18.28 65.69
C ALA A 280 14.23 19.08 64.74
N LYS A 281 13.26 18.31 64.23
CA LYS A 281 11.93 18.69 63.71
C LYS A 281 11.88 19.24 62.27
N SER A 282 10.98 18.87 61.40
CA SER A 282 9.74 18.08 61.37
C SER A 282 9.17 18.14 59.98
N ALA A 283 8.63 17.01 59.53
CA ALA A 283 7.40 16.84 58.75
C ALA A 283 7.19 17.71 57.49
N SER A 284 6.91 17.14 56.39
CA SER A 284 5.61 16.61 55.98
C SER A 284 5.62 16.10 54.55
N ARG A 285 5.06 14.92 54.39
CA ARG A 285 4.80 14.22 53.15
C ARG A 285 3.39 14.49 52.69
N PRO A 286 3.09 14.89 51.47
CA PRO A 286 1.71 14.95 51.02
C PRO A 286 1.24 13.58 50.50
N LYS A 287 0.00 13.26 50.91
CA LYS A 287 -0.75 12.03 50.65
C LYS A 287 -1.21 11.92 49.21
N LYS A 288 -1.13 10.69 48.68
CA LYS A 288 -1.83 10.25 47.47
C LYS A 288 -3.34 10.21 47.70
N THR A 289 -4.13 10.91 46.93
CA THR A 289 -5.58 10.77 46.84
C THR A 289 -5.98 9.62 45.94
N LYS A 290 -6.77 8.71 46.48
CA LYS A 290 -7.41 7.59 45.78
C LYS A 290 -8.72 8.05 45.17
N THR A 291 -8.95 7.79 43.89
CA THR A 291 -10.24 7.91 43.21
C THR A 291 -11.17 6.73 43.53
N PRO A 292 -12.46 6.92 43.70
CA PRO A 292 -13.37 5.83 44.07
C PRO A 292 -13.88 5.06 42.87
N LYS A 293 -13.96 3.73 43.06
CA LYS A 293 -14.57 2.75 42.15
C LYS A 293 -16.10 2.83 42.23
N VAL A 294 -16.76 3.02 41.10
CA VAL A 294 -18.22 2.91 40.97
C VAL A 294 -18.58 1.44 40.72
N LYS A 295 -19.42 0.90 41.59
CA LYS A 295 -20.07 -0.40 41.47
C LYS A 295 -21.27 -0.31 40.54
N ALA A 296 -21.34 -1.14 39.55
CA ALA A 296 -22.56 -1.38 38.78
C ALA A 296 -23.49 -2.31 39.57
N SER A 297 -24.74 -1.85 39.79
CA SER A 297 -25.82 -2.66 40.31
C SER A 297 -26.65 -3.22 39.17
N SER A 298 -26.83 -4.54 39.19
CA SER A 298 -27.79 -5.27 38.39
C SER A 298 -29.21 -5.04 38.93
N SER A 299 -30.18 -4.71 38.10
CA SER A 299 -31.57 -4.96 38.39
C SER A 299 -32.23 -5.72 37.24
N ARG A 300 -32.70 -6.89 37.61
CA ARG A 300 -33.51 -7.84 36.89
C ARG A 300 -34.97 -7.55 37.22
N SER A 301 -35.83 -7.43 36.26
CA SER A 301 -37.24 -7.90 36.34
C SER A 301 -38.01 -7.58 35.06
N ARG A 302 -38.58 -8.57 34.62
CA ARG A 302 -39.81 -8.99 33.94
C ARG A 302 -39.88 -8.73 32.45
#